data_2c6b59851db44533793b88d2086eb540
#
_entry.id   2c6b59851db44533793b88d2086eb540
#
_cell.length_a   1.000
_cell.length_b   1.000
_cell.length_c   1.000
_cell.angle_alpha   90.00
_cell.angle_beta   90.00
_cell.angle_gamma   90.00
#
_symmetry.space_group_name_H-M   'P 1'
#
loop_
_entity.id
_entity.type
_entity.pdbx_description
1 polymer ?
#
loop_
_entity_poly.entity_id
_entity_poly.type
_entity_poly.pdbx_seq_one_letter_code
_entity_poly.pdbx_strand_id
1 'polypeptide(L)'
;MLLWSPPIEGRASNKDMKLTYTNQHVEASLELQNDFLSHSIMDNEEELEYEEFDVPYNDFKSYMPYQINGKSIFSELSKQYQLQENAYTSVPGLRSVNGYWCVAIGTGYKDVEIGDFAEAILENDIVIPIIVADIKADIHTDSSNRITIHDNSAIEFIVDLQHLDEPAKRMGDISYLTETYQSPVVKLRFYNRNYFTEHSEEMNEEN
;
A
#
# COMPACT_ATOMS: atom_id res chain seq x y z
N MET A 1 16.62 -43.64 -44.25
CA MET A 1 16.73 -43.51 -42.79
C MET A 1 16.82 -42.02 -42.54
N LEU A 2 15.67 -41.39 -42.26
CA LEU A 2 15.59 -39.94 -42.01
C LEU A 2 15.76 -39.72 -40.49
N LEU A 3 16.80 -39.02 -40.11
CA LEU A 3 17.07 -38.61 -38.73
C LEU A 3 16.11 -37.48 -38.38
N TRP A 4 15.17 -37.76 -37.50
CA TRP A 4 14.28 -36.74 -36.90
C TRP A 4 15.04 -36.02 -35.78
N SER A 5 15.29 -34.71 -35.96
CA SER A 5 15.81 -33.86 -34.91
C SER A 5 14.62 -33.19 -34.22
N PRO A 6 14.50 -33.23 -32.87
CA PRO A 6 13.46 -32.52 -32.17
C PRO A 6 13.66 -31.00 -32.30
N PRO A 7 12.57 -30.19 -32.28
CA PRO A 7 12.67 -28.74 -32.31
C PRO A 7 13.41 -28.25 -31.05
N ILE A 8 14.32 -27.31 -31.23
CA ILE A 8 15.00 -26.61 -30.15
C ILE A 8 13.95 -25.72 -29.48
N GLU A 9 13.48 -26.14 -28.30
CA GLU A 9 12.69 -25.25 -27.46
C GLU A 9 13.50 -23.98 -27.19
N GLY A 10 12.92 -22.82 -27.54
CA GLY A 10 13.56 -21.54 -27.40
C GLY A 10 13.88 -21.30 -25.89
N ARG A 11 15.17 -21.19 -25.58
CA ARG A 11 15.65 -20.80 -24.29
C ARG A 11 15.07 -19.40 -23.98
N ALA A 12 14.21 -19.28 -22.98
CA ALA A 12 13.77 -17.98 -22.46
C ALA A 12 14.97 -17.09 -22.23
N SER A 13 14.87 -15.83 -22.59
CA SER A 13 15.99 -14.89 -22.43
C SER A 13 16.27 -14.69 -20.93
N ASN A 14 17.52 -14.42 -20.56
CA ASN A 14 17.90 -14.12 -19.17
C ASN A 14 17.08 -12.93 -18.59
N LYS A 15 16.58 -12.07 -19.47
CA LYS A 15 15.74 -10.92 -19.11
C LYS A 15 14.31 -11.37 -18.75
N ASP A 16 13.75 -12.30 -19.51
CA ASP A 16 12.41 -12.85 -19.27
C ASP A 16 12.38 -13.70 -17.99
N MET A 17 13.43 -14.51 -17.75
CA MET A 17 13.57 -15.28 -16.52
C MET A 17 13.71 -14.36 -15.29
N LYS A 18 14.47 -13.27 -15.38
CA LYS A 18 14.66 -12.32 -14.28
C LYS A 18 13.36 -11.57 -13.96
N LEU A 19 12.59 -11.17 -14.98
CA LEU A 19 11.31 -10.50 -14.82
C LEU A 19 10.28 -11.43 -14.14
N THR A 20 10.17 -12.66 -14.62
CA THR A 20 9.27 -13.67 -14.03
C THR A 20 9.62 -13.98 -12.58
N TYR A 21 10.91 -14.11 -12.25
CA TYR A 21 11.38 -14.36 -10.90
C TYR A 21 11.05 -13.19 -9.96
N THR A 22 11.23 -11.95 -10.40
CA THR A 22 10.91 -10.74 -9.63
C THR A 22 9.42 -10.66 -9.32
N ASN A 23 8.55 -10.88 -10.33
CA ASN A 23 7.10 -10.83 -10.14
C ASN A 23 6.62 -11.90 -9.14
N GLN A 24 7.11 -13.14 -9.24
CA GLN A 24 6.76 -14.19 -8.29
C GLN A 24 7.18 -13.85 -6.85
N HIS A 25 8.32 -13.20 -6.65
CA HIS A 25 8.76 -12.78 -5.31
C HIS A 25 7.90 -11.63 -4.75
N VAL A 26 7.46 -10.69 -5.58
CA VAL A 26 6.57 -9.61 -5.18
C VAL A 26 5.21 -10.18 -4.79
N GLU A 27 4.61 -11.05 -5.60
CA GLU A 27 3.34 -11.70 -5.30
C GLU A 27 3.42 -12.51 -4.00
N ALA A 28 4.43 -13.35 -3.83
CA ALA A 28 4.62 -14.12 -2.61
C ALA A 28 4.81 -13.24 -1.36
N SER A 29 5.49 -12.10 -1.50
CA SER A 29 5.67 -11.14 -0.39
C SER A 29 4.35 -10.46 -0.01
N LEU A 30 3.53 -10.08 -0.99
CA LEU A 30 2.23 -9.47 -0.77
C LEU A 30 1.23 -10.48 -0.20
N GLU A 31 1.23 -11.73 -0.69
CA GLU A 31 0.40 -12.81 -0.17
C GLU A 31 0.75 -13.15 1.29
N LEU A 32 2.04 -13.31 1.62
CA LEU A 32 2.49 -13.58 2.99
C LEU A 32 2.11 -12.46 3.95
N GLN A 33 2.14 -11.21 3.52
CA GLN A 33 1.77 -10.08 4.35
C GLN A 33 0.25 -10.04 4.59
N ASN A 34 -0.54 -10.31 3.56
CA ASN A 34 -1.99 -10.43 3.69
C ASN A 34 -2.41 -11.61 4.58
N ASP A 35 -1.74 -12.78 4.43
CA ASP A 35 -1.98 -13.95 5.26
C ASP A 35 -1.60 -13.71 6.73
N PHE A 36 -0.47 -13.07 6.99
CA PHE A 36 -0.03 -12.74 8.35
C PHE A 36 -1.05 -11.86 9.06
N LEU A 37 -1.59 -10.86 8.37
CA LEU A 37 -2.57 -9.93 8.92
C LEU A 37 -3.95 -10.57 9.11
N SER A 38 -4.40 -11.39 8.15
CA SER A 38 -5.67 -12.12 8.31
C SER A 38 -5.63 -13.07 9.51
N HIS A 39 -4.50 -13.74 9.78
CA HIS A 39 -4.32 -14.56 10.98
C HIS A 39 -4.26 -13.73 12.25
N SER A 40 -3.55 -12.59 12.26
CA SER A 40 -3.44 -11.74 13.45
C SER A 40 -4.75 -11.06 13.82
N ILE A 41 -5.65 -10.84 12.86
CA ILE A 41 -7.00 -10.33 13.09
C ILE A 41 -7.93 -11.44 13.59
N MET A 42 -7.77 -12.70 13.12
CA MET A 42 -8.60 -13.83 13.54
C MET A 42 -8.24 -14.39 14.93
N ASP A 43 -7.00 -14.20 15.38
CA ASP A 43 -6.59 -14.68 16.72
C ASP A 43 -7.10 -13.81 17.88
N ASN A 44 -7.59 -12.59 17.58
CA ASN A 44 -8.32 -11.77 18.53
C ASN A 44 -9.83 -11.88 18.23
N GLU A 45 -10.55 -12.73 18.96
CA GLU A 45 -12.02 -12.89 18.88
C GLU A 45 -12.81 -11.63 19.38
N GLU A 46 -12.19 -10.50 19.60
CA GLU A 46 -12.88 -9.23 19.77
C GLU A 46 -13.28 -8.71 18.38
N GLU A 47 -14.58 -8.67 18.13
CA GLU A 47 -15.18 -8.06 16.93
C GLU A 47 -14.74 -6.58 16.89
N LEU A 48 -13.73 -6.29 16.06
CA LEU A 48 -13.20 -4.92 15.95
C LEU A 48 -14.30 -4.00 15.41
N GLU A 49 -14.66 -2.98 16.17
CA GLU A 49 -15.57 -1.94 15.70
C GLU A 49 -14.93 -1.19 14.51
N TYR A 50 -15.71 -1.02 13.46
CA TYR A 50 -15.28 -0.30 12.25
C TYR A 50 -16.40 0.54 11.64
N GLU A 51 -16.00 1.54 10.87
CA GLU A 51 -16.87 2.28 9.96
C GLU A 51 -16.48 1.98 8.51
N GLU A 52 -17.47 1.72 7.63
CA GLU A 52 -17.25 1.38 6.23
C GLU A 52 -17.84 2.45 5.31
N PHE A 53 -17.08 2.84 4.29
CA PHE A 53 -17.44 3.87 3.33
C PHE A 53 -17.29 3.36 1.90
N ASP A 54 -18.30 3.59 1.07
CA ASP A 54 -18.20 3.38 -0.36
C ASP A 54 -17.23 4.38 -0.98
N VAL A 55 -16.39 3.88 -1.89
CA VAL A 55 -15.40 4.69 -2.61
C VAL A 55 -15.93 4.98 -4.01
N PRO A 56 -15.89 6.24 -4.49
CA PRO A 56 -16.20 6.56 -5.88
C PRO A 56 -15.31 5.75 -6.84
N TYR A 57 -15.77 5.57 -8.08
CA TYR A 57 -15.00 4.83 -9.08
C TYR A 57 -13.57 5.35 -9.20
N ASN A 58 -12.62 4.42 -9.13
CA ASN A 58 -11.20 4.68 -9.27
C ASN A 58 -10.54 3.42 -9.87
N ASP A 59 -9.55 3.59 -10.72
CA ASP A 59 -8.81 2.51 -11.37
C ASP A 59 -7.29 2.68 -11.23
N PHE A 60 -6.89 3.71 -10.52
CA PHE A 60 -5.50 4.10 -10.32
C PHE A 60 -5.12 4.06 -8.84
N LYS A 61 -3.92 3.60 -8.52
CA LYS A 61 -3.34 3.62 -7.17
C LYS A 61 -2.01 4.34 -7.22
N SER A 62 -2.07 5.66 -7.07
CA SER A 62 -0.89 6.50 -7.09
C SER A 62 0.06 6.22 -5.94
N TYR A 63 1.25 6.82 -5.99
CA TYR A 63 2.19 6.75 -4.90
C TYR A 63 2.92 8.08 -4.70
N MET A 64 3.41 8.29 -3.48
CA MET A 64 4.30 9.39 -3.13
C MET A 64 5.54 8.87 -2.39
N PRO A 65 6.73 9.46 -2.60
CA PRO A 65 7.92 9.06 -1.88
C PRO A 65 7.88 9.54 -0.43
N TYR A 66 8.36 8.73 0.54
CA TYR A 66 8.55 9.21 1.92
C TYR A 66 9.76 10.15 2.05
N GLN A 67 10.68 10.10 1.09
CA GLN A 67 11.89 10.94 1.04
C GLN A 67 12.29 11.27 -0.39
N ILE A 68 12.93 12.44 -0.55
CA ILE A 68 13.56 12.89 -1.80
C ILE A 68 15.00 13.24 -1.52
N ASN A 69 15.94 12.67 -2.29
CA ASN A 69 17.40 12.87 -2.10
C ASN A 69 17.87 12.59 -0.65
N GLY A 70 17.32 11.56 -0.01
CA GLY A 70 17.68 11.16 1.35
C GLY A 70 17.12 12.08 2.45
N LYS A 71 16.20 12.98 2.13
CA LYS A 71 15.51 13.84 3.09
C LYS A 71 14.03 13.50 3.10
N SER A 72 13.47 13.33 4.31
CA SER A 72 12.02 13.15 4.47
C SER A 72 11.26 14.31 3.83
N ILE A 73 10.12 14.02 3.21
CA ILE A 73 9.18 15.04 2.75
C ILE A 73 8.29 15.56 3.88
N PHE A 74 8.25 14.84 5.00
CA PHE A 74 7.49 15.19 6.19
C PHE A 74 8.33 15.99 7.18
N SER A 75 7.70 16.91 7.91
CA SER A 75 8.36 17.65 8.99
C SER A 75 8.74 16.71 10.14
N GLU A 76 9.95 16.82 10.67
CA GLU A 76 10.46 15.99 11.77
C GLU A 76 9.57 16.01 13.03
N LEU A 77 8.75 17.06 13.22
CA LEU A 77 7.82 17.18 14.34
C LEU A 77 6.42 16.62 14.06
N SER A 78 6.18 16.11 12.83
CA SER A 78 4.86 15.60 12.44
C SER A 78 4.65 14.15 12.81
N LYS A 79 3.38 13.74 13.02
CA LYS A 79 2.99 12.34 13.16
C LYS A 79 3.38 11.51 11.93
N GLN A 80 3.31 12.09 10.72
CA GLN A 80 3.73 11.43 9.48
C GLN A 80 5.21 11.01 9.53
N TYR A 81 6.09 11.93 9.96
CA TYR A 81 7.51 11.65 10.11
C TYR A 81 7.74 10.54 11.14
N GLN A 82 7.14 10.65 12.33
CA GLN A 82 7.26 9.65 13.39
C GLN A 82 6.79 8.26 12.92
N LEU A 83 5.68 8.21 12.16
CA LEU A 83 5.20 6.94 11.59
C LEU A 83 6.19 6.37 10.59
N GLN A 84 6.79 7.20 9.73
CA GLN A 84 7.79 6.75 8.74
C GLN A 84 9.10 6.31 9.35
N GLU A 85 9.52 6.84 10.50
CA GLU A 85 10.70 6.34 11.25
C GLU A 85 10.47 4.91 11.77
N ASN A 86 9.24 4.55 12.09
CA ASN A 86 8.85 3.21 12.52
C ASN A 86 8.45 2.27 11.35
N ALA A 87 8.39 2.80 10.12
CA ALA A 87 8.05 2.01 8.96
C ALA A 87 9.27 1.30 8.37
N TYR A 88 9.06 0.13 7.82
CA TYR A 88 10.06 -0.57 6.99
C TYR A 88 9.70 -0.50 5.51
N THR A 89 10.70 -0.69 4.65
CA THR A 89 10.50 -0.81 3.19
C THR A 89 10.42 -2.28 2.81
N SER A 90 9.31 -2.68 2.23
CA SER A 90 9.09 -4.04 1.71
C SER A 90 9.81 -4.29 0.39
N VAL A 91 9.82 -5.54 -0.08
CA VAL A 91 10.46 -5.94 -1.36
C VAL A 91 9.96 -5.14 -2.57
N PRO A 92 8.65 -4.83 -2.75
CA PRO A 92 8.24 -4.00 -3.90
C PRO A 92 8.50 -2.50 -3.70
N GLY A 93 9.07 -2.08 -2.57
CA GLY A 93 9.35 -0.67 -2.27
C GLY A 93 8.22 0.08 -1.59
N LEU A 94 7.17 -0.62 -1.14
CA LEU A 94 6.11 -0.01 -0.33
C LEU A 94 6.56 0.15 1.12
N ARG A 95 6.14 1.25 1.76
CA ARG A 95 6.37 1.47 3.19
C ARG A 95 5.25 0.83 4.00
N SER A 96 5.58 0.19 5.11
CA SER A 96 4.58 -0.41 6.00
C SER A 96 4.95 -0.35 7.47
N VAL A 97 3.94 -0.30 8.34
CA VAL A 97 4.05 -0.35 9.79
C VAL A 97 3.18 -1.49 10.30
N ASN A 98 3.74 -2.39 11.09
CA ASN A 98 3.04 -3.56 11.65
C ASN A 98 2.27 -4.38 10.59
N GLY A 99 2.79 -4.44 9.36
CA GLY A 99 2.16 -5.15 8.25
C GLY A 99 1.12 -4.34 7.46
N TYR A 100 0.69 -3.18 7.93
CA TYR A 100 -0.24 -2.28 7.22
C TYR A 100 0.53 -1.37 6.27
N TRP A 101 0.08 -1.26 5.02
CA TRP A 101 0.69 -0.37 4.04
C TRP A 101 0.43 1.10 4.36
N CYS A 102 1.47 1.91 4.39
CA CYS A 102 1.36 3.34 4.57
C CYS A 102 0.71 3.99 3.35
N VAL A 103 -0.40 4.71 3.55
CA VAL A 103 -1.10 5.40 2.47
C VAL A 103 -1.48 6.83 2.85
N ALA A 104 -1.66 7.67 1.83
CA ALA A 104 -2.36 8.95 1.94
C ALA A 104 -3.80 8.79 1.43
N ILE A 105 -4.76 9.36 2.15
CA ILE A 105 -6.18 9.37 1.79
C ILE A 105 -6.78 10.76 1.96
N GLY A 106 -7.95 11.00 1.34
CA GLY A 106 -8.68 12.26 1.46
C GLY A 106 -9.47 12.37 2.77
N THR A 107 -9.91 13.57 3.10
CA THR A 107 -10.66 13.91 4.33
C THR A 107 -12.15 13.56 4.24
N GLY A 108 -12.64 13.09 3.10
CA GLY A 108 -14.07 12.95 2.81
C GLY A 108 -14.73 11.68 3.33
N TYR A 109 -14.06 10.86 4.16
CA TYR A 109 -14.61 9.62 4.70
C TYR A 109 -15.10 9.77 6.13
N LYS A 110 -14.22 10.13 7.05
CA LYS A 110 -14.47 10.38 8.47
C LYS A 110 -13.48 11.44 8.95
N ASP A 111 -13.49 11.76 10.23
CA ASP A 111 -12.40 12.54 10.87
C ASP A 111 -11.13 11.68 10.92
N VAL A 112 -10.45 11.59 9.76
CA VAL A 112 -9.28 10.73 9.56
C VAL A 112 -8.08 11.33 10.25
N GLU A 113 -7.37 10.51 11.03
CA GLU A 113 -6.11 10.89 11.67
C GLU A 113 -4.92 10.07 11.15
N ILE A 114 -3.72 10.66 11.21
CA ILE A 114 -2.48 9.92 10.98
C ILE A 114 -2.36 8.81 12.02
N GLY A 115 -2.09 7.60 11.55
CA GLY A 115 -2.00 6.39 12.37
C GLY A 115 -3.28 5.56 12.43
N ASP A 116 -4.40 6.01 11.84
CA ASP A 116 -5.62 5.20 11.78
C ASP A 116 -5.39 3.92 10.98
N PHE A 117 -5.80 2.78 11.55
CA PHE A 117 -5.79 1.50 10.87
C PHE A 117 -7.06 1.32 10.04
N ALA A 118 -6.88 0.84 8.81
CA ALA A 118 -7.98 0.63 7.89
C ALA A 118 -7.72 -0.52 6.91
N GLU A 119 -8.71 -0.81 6.09
CA GLU A 119 -8.63 -1.73 4.95
C GLU A 119 -9.14 -1.05 3.69
N ALA A 120 -8.46 -1.26 2.58
CA ALA A 120 -8.96 -0.95 1.25
C ALA A 120 -9.48 -2.27 0.61
N ILE A 121 -10.77 -2.33 0.33
CA ILE A 121 -11.43 -3.49 -0.25
C ILE A 121 -11.56 -3.25 -1.74
N LEU A 122 -11.01 -4.16 -2.54
CA LEU A 122 -11.06 -4.10 -4.00
C LEU A 122 -12.34 -4.77 -4.54
N GLU A 123 -12.74 -4.44 -5.76
CA GLU A 123 -13.90 -5.03 -6.43
C GLU A 123 -13.77 -6.55 -6.64
N ASN A 124 -12.55 -7.08 -6.66
CA ASN A 124 -12.24 -8.52 -6.74
C ASN A 124 -12.17 -9.21 -5.36
N ASP A 125 -12.76 -8.61 -4.32
CA ASP A 125 -12.81 -9.07 -2.93
C ASP A 125 -11.43 -9.17 -2.22
N ILE A 126 -10.38 -8.66 -2.83
CA ILE A 126 -9.07 -8.55 -2.15
C ILE A 126 -9.12 -7.42 -1.13
N VAL A 127 -8.65 -7.73 0.07
CA VAL A 127 -8.50 -6.77 1.17
C VAL A 127 -7.04 -6.36 1.29
N ILE A 128 -6.78 -5.06 1.22
CA ILE A 128 -5.45 -4.47 1.41
C ILE A 128 -5.43 -3.77 2.77
N PRO A 129 -4.69 -4.30 3.76
CA PRO A 129 -4.55 -3.63 5.04
C PRO A 129 -3.70 -2.37 4.89
N ILE A 130 -4.20 -1.25 5.39
CA ILE A 130 -3.58 0.06 5.26
C ILE A 130 -3.54 0.81 6.58
N ILE A 131 -2.55 1.68 6.72
CA ILE A 131 -2.46 2.66 7.81
C ILE A 131 -2.39 4.06 7.21
N VAL A 132 -3.15 4.98 7.75
CA VAL A 132 -3.14 6.38 7.30
C VAL A 132 -1.82 7.02 7.68
N ALA A 133 -0.95 7.23 6.69
CA ALA A 133 0.38 7.81 6.88
C ALA A 133 0.47 9.26 6.40
N ASP A 134 -0.51 9.72 5.60
CA ASP A 134 -0.66 11.11 5.22
C ASP A 134 -2.12 11.42 4.86
N ILE A 135 -2.48 12.69 4.86
CA ILE A 135 -3.82 13.19 4.51
C ILE A 135 -3.70 14.11 3.31
N LYS A 136 -4.40 13.76 2.23
CA LYS A 136 -4.43 14.56 1.00
C LYS A 136 -5.08 15.92 1.27
N ALA A 137 -4.44 16.99 0.80
CA ALA A 137 -5.03 18.32 0.88
C ALA A 137 -6.28 18.41 -0.02
N ASP A 138 -7.35 19.04 0.47
CA ASP A 138 -8.63 19.16 -0.24
C ASP A 138 -8.50 19.79 -1.64
N ILE A 139 -7.51 20.68 -1.85
CA ILE A 139 -7.22 21.26 -3.15
C ILE A 139 -6.79 20.24 -4.22
N HIS A 140 -6.34 19.06 -3.80
CA HIS A 140 -5.89 17.97 -4.68
C HIS A 140 -6.95 16.88 -4.87
N THR A 141 -8.09 17.00 -4.20
CA THR A 141 -9.18 16.03 -4.23
C THR A 141 -10.44 16.59 -4.89
N ASP A 142 -11.37 15.71 -5.24
CA ASP A 142 -12.67 16.07 -5.77
C ASP A 142 -13.53 16.82 -4.72
N SER A 143 -14.71 17.29 -5.12
CA SER A 143 -15.61 18.04 -4.22
C SER A 143 -16.08 17.24 -3.00
N SER A 144 -15.92 15.92 -3.00
CA SER A 144 -16.21 15.04 -1.86
C SER A 144 -14.99 14.78 -0.98
N ASN A 145 -13.82 15.27 -1.36
CA ASN A 145 -12.51 15.02 -0.74
C ASN A 145 -12.15 13.54 -0.63
N ARG A 146 -12.57 12.72 -1.60
CA ARG A 146 -12.37 11.26 -1.59
C ARG A 146 -11.41 10.76 -2.66
N ILE A 147 -11.40 11.40 -3.83
CA ILE A 147 -10.64 10.98 -5.01
C ILE A 147 -9.70 12.09 -5.44
N THR A 148 -8.45 11.75 -5.78
CA THR A 148 -7.48 12.71 -6.33
C THR A 148 -7.91 13.15 -7.73
N ILE A 149 -7.96 14.47 -7.98
CA ILE A 149 -8.44 15.03 -9.25
C ILE A 149 -7.49 14.79 -10.43
N HIS A 150 -6.21 14.50 -10.18
CA HIS A 150 -5.20 14.37 -11.24
C HIS A 150 -5.09 12.96 -11.81
N ASP A 151 -5.31 11.94 -10.97
CA ASP A 151 -5.08 10.54 -11.32
C ASP A 151 -6.22 9.60 -10.92
N ASN A 152 -7.31 10.16 -10.41
CA ASN A 152 -8.51 9.41 -9.99
C ASN A 152 -8.21 8.31 -8.94
N SER A 153 -7.19 8.49 -8.09
CA SER A 153 -6.85 7.54 -7.04
C SER A 153 -7.59 7.80 -5.73
N ALA A 154 -8.13 6.76 -5.11
CA ALA A 154 -8.71 6.83 -3.77
C ALA A 154 -7.62 6.79 -2.69
N ILE A 155 -6.65 5.91 -2.85
CA ILE A 155 -5.49 5.75 -1.98
C ILE A 155 -4.20 6.04 -2.74
N GLU A 156 -3.21 6.62 -2.04
CA GLU A 156 -1.88 6.89 -2.58
C GLU A 156 -0.85 6.25 -1.66
N PHE A 157 -0.10 5.28 -2.18
CA PHE A 157 0.86 4.52 -1.37
C PHE A 157 2.10 5.35 -1.04
N ILE A 158 2.59 5.26 0.20
CA ILE A 158 3.89 5.82 0.57
C ILE A 158 4.98 4.81 0.19
N VAL A 159 5.99 5.27 -0.55
CA VAL A 159 7.00 4.40 -1.13
C VAL A 159 8.44 4.86 -0.86
N ASP A 160 9.36 3.91 -0.91
CA ASP A 160 10.78 4.16 -1.10
C ASP A 160 11.11 4.08 -2.60
N LEU A 161 11.29 5.22 -3.26
CA LEU A 161 11.57 5.27 -4.69
C LEU A 161 12.84 4.54 -5.11
N GLN A 162 13.80 4.32 -4.21
CA GLN A 162 15.04 3.60 -4.54
C GLN A 162 14.78 2.10 -4.67
N HIS A 163 13.78 1.59 -3.95
CA HIS A 163 13.42 0.19 -3.89
C HIS A 163 12.11 -0.13 -4.62
N LEU A 164 11.36 0.89 -5.07
CA LEU A 164 10.11 0.68 -5.80
C LEU A 164 10.36 -0.05 -7.11
N ASP A 165 9.57 -1.09 -7.37
CA ASP A 165 9.68 -1.93 -8.54
C ASP A 165 9.43 -1.14 -9.84
N GLU A 166 10.24 -1.41 -10.86
CA GLU A 166 10.32 -0.61 -12.10
C GLU A 166 8.98 -0.50 -12.87
N PRO A 167 8.13 -1.54 -12.99
CA PRO A 167 6.82 -1.41 -13.61
C PRO A 167 5.95 -0.33 -12.96
N ALA A 168 5.78 -0.37 -11.64
CA ALA A 168 5.01 0.61 -10.89
C ALA A 168 5.62 2.00 -10.98
N LYS A 169 6.95 2.09 -10.81
CA LYS A 169 7.69 3.36 -10.89
C LYS A 169 7.55 4.05 -12.24
N ARG A 170 7.65 3.29 -13.33
CA ARG A 170 7.53 3.83 -14.70
C ARG A 170 6.11 4.29 -15.02
N MET A 171 5.11 3.57 -14.51
CA MET A 171 3.71 3.86 -14.78
C MET A 171 3.12 4.89 -13.81
N GLY A 172 3.78 5.13 -12.67
CA GLY A 172 3.24 5.99 -11.61
C GLY A 172 2.11 5.34 -10.82
N ASP A 173 1.94 4.00 -10.94
CA ASP A 173 0.75 3.28 -10.48
C ASP A 173 1.14 1.95 -9.84
N ILE A 174 0.76 1.79 -8.57
CA ILE A 174 1.01 0.58 -7.77
C ILE A 174 0.25 -0.65 -8.32
N SER A 175 -0.82 -0.45 -9.07
CA SER A 175 -1.55 -1.54 -9.75
C SER A 175 -0.65 -2.38 -10.66
N TYR A 176 0.48 -1.84 -11.11
CA TYR A 176 1.47 -2.57 -11.92
C TYR A 176 2.43 -3.46 -11.13
N LEU A 177 2.33 -3.51 -9.80
CA LEU A 177 3.10 -4.46 -8.98
C LEU A 177 2.59 -5.89 -9.11
N THR A 178 1.26 -6.05 -9.19
CA THR A 178 0.61 -7.36 -9.30
C THR A 178 -0.75 -7.22 -9.98
N GLU A 179 -1.18 -8.27 -10.71
CA GLU A 179 -2.52 -8.33 -11.32
C GLU A 179 -3.63 -8.19 -10.27
N THR A 180 -3.40 -8.67 -9.05
CA THR A 180 -4.31 -8.57 -7.92
C THR A 180 -4.69 -7.13 -7.59
N TYR A 181 -3.76 -6.18 -7.71
CA TYR A 181 -3.99 -4.76 -7.39
C TYR A 181 -4.58 -3.94 -8.54
N GLN A 182 -4.84 -4.53 -9.70
CA GLN A 182 -5.45 -3.83 -10.85
C GLN A 182 -6.93 -3.53 -10.63
N SER A 183 -7.60 -4.25 -9.73
CA SER A 183 -9.02 -4.02 -9.41
C SER A 183 -9.24 -2.71 -8.67
N PRO A 184 -10.33 -1.95 -8.95
CA PRO A 184 -10.65 -0.72 -8.23
C PRO A 184 -10.85 -0.91 -6.73
N VAL A 185 -10.56 0.12 -5.93
CA VAL A 185 -10.97 0.17 -4.52
C VAL A 185 -12.45 0.52 -4.48
N VAL A 186 -13.28 -0.34 -3.92
CA VAL A 186 -14.73 -0.11 -3.82
C VAL A 186 -15.17 0.33 -2.42
N LYS A 187 -14.40 -0.01 -1.38
CA LYS A 187 -14.69 0.38 0.00
C LYS A 187 -13.42 0.70 0.77
N LEU A 188 -13.55 1.61 1.73
CA LEU A 188 -12.58 1.80 2.81
C LEU A 188 -13.27 1.47 4.14
N ARG A 189 -12.63 0.62 4.95
CA ARG A 189 -13.09 0.24 6.27
C ARG A 189 -12.08 0.72 7.30
N PHE A 190 -12.50 1.61 8.19
CA PHE A 190 -11.66 2.17 9.24
C PHE A 190 -12.00 1.51 10.57
N TYR A 191 -10.99 1.01 11.25
CA TYR A 191 -11.12 0.48 12.60
C TYR A 191 -11.09 1.60 13.64
N ASN A 192 -11.72 1.37 14.79
CA ASN A 192 -11.61 2.27 15.95
C ASN A 192 -10.26 2.05 16.67
N ARG A 193 -9.17 2.15 15.90
CA ARG A 193 -7.79 1.91 16.35
C ARG A 193 -6.85 2.92 15.71
N ASN A 194 -5.88 3.41 16.48
CA ASN A 194 -4.86 4.33 15.98
C ASN A 194 -3.48 3.98 16.57
N TYR A 195 -2.47 3.94 15.72
CA TYR A 195 -1.08 3.59 16.06
C TYR A 195 -0.55 4.39 17.25
N PHE A 196 -0.74 5.70 17.25
CA PHE A 196 -0.20 6.57 18.30
C PHE A 196 -0.92 6.42 19.63
N THR A 197 -2.19 6.05 19.61
CA THR A 197 -2.94 5.74 20.83
C THR A 197 -2.44 4.43 21.45
N GLU A 198 -2.22 3.42 20.63
CA GLU A 198 -1.76 2.10 21.08
C GLU A 198 -0.31 2.12 21.61
N HIS A 199 0.55 3.02 21.10
CA HIS A 199 1.95 3.14 21.52
C HIS A 199 2.25 4.36 22.38
N SER A 200 1.21 4.99 22.94
CA SER A 200 1.37 6.23 23.74
C SER A 200 2.19 6.06 25.03
N GLU A 201 2.20 4.87 25.61
CA GLU A 201 2.96 4.56 26.83
C GLU A 201 4.45 4.40 26.53
N GLU A 202 4.80 3.74 25.45
CA GLU A 202 6.20 3.49 25.03
C GLU A 202 6.91 4.81 24.67
N MET A 203 6.23 5.73 24.00
CA MET A 203 6.80 7.03 23.61
C MET A 203 7.02 7.99 24.79
N ASN A 204 6.40 7.75 25.94
CA ASN A 204 6.59 8.59 27.15
C ASN A 204 7.77 8.12 28.01
N GLU A 205 8.28 6.90 27.82
CA GLU A 205 9.42 6.36 28.58
C GLU A 205 10.78 6.73 27.96
N GLU A 206 10.83 7.19 26.70
CA GLU A 206 12.07 7.59 26.00
C GLU A 206 12.42 9.09 26.12
N ASN A 207 11.61 9.92 26.80
CA ASN A 207 11.85 11.32 27.09
C ASN A 207 12.15 11.53 28.58
#